data_bcffaa57dbe58d90c95dbb495644a59c
#
_entry.id   bcffaa57dbe58d90c95dbb495644a59c
#
_cell.length_a   1.000
_cell.length_b   1.000
_cell.length_c   1.000
_cell.angle_alpha   90.00
_cell.angle_beta   90.00
_cell.angle_gamma   90.00
#
_symmetry.space_group_name_H-M   'P 1'
#
loop_
_entity.id
_entity.type
_entity.pdbx_description
1 polymer ?
#
loop_
_entity_poly.entity_id
_entity_poly.type
_entity_poly.pdbx_seq_one_letter_code
_entity_poly.pdbx_strand_id
1 'polypeptide(L)'
;MPEWLSHIPRLELAEPWWLLLLPVLALAAWFKARLQDKSPAILFPGLGRLKASGFEAHRLLCVLPQWLRWSALVLCVLALTGPRLLFRQSDAEARGIDVILALDISQSMLQKDFAGQSRLDAARQVARNFVLRRSNDRMGLVVFRGKGYTQCPLTLDHEVLAMLLDHLSPKVIQDDGTAIGTAILIAVNRLKASESSHKVIILVTDGENNAGEVGPATAAGLAARDGIRIYAINAGFKTAEDRIDHSGESGSHRVRDEESLQGIARTTGGGYFRVDDQAEFDKTISTIDRKEKSRHAGPVMEHRSVLFFFLLLVAVVLLLLEVMLSNTRLLRVP
;
A
#
# COMPACT_ATOMS: atom_id res chain seq x y z
N MET A 1 14.37 -3.26 14.92
CA MET A 1 15.21 -2.81 13.80
C MET A 1 14.65 -1.51 13.30
N PRO A 2 15.44 -0.47 13.05
CA PRO A 2 14.90 0.82 12.61
C PRO A 2 14.27 0.71 11.22
N GLU A 3 13.09 1.32 11.06
CA GLU A 3 12.24 1.26 9.85
C GLU A 3 12.92 1.70 8.53
N TRP A 4 13.96 2.56 8.60
CA TRP A 4 14.68 3.03 7.41
C TRP A 4 15.50 1.92 6.70
N LEU A 5 15.83 0.81 7.38
CA LEU A 5 16.53 -0.35 6.77
C LEU A 5 15.62 -1.17 5.83
N SER A 6 14.30 -1.03 5.93
CA SER A 6 13.34 -1.73 5.07
C SER A 6 13.23 -1.13 3.66
N HIS A 7 13.70 0.10 3.46
CA HIS A 7 13.66 0.82 2.17
C HIS A 7 14.92 0.68 1.33
N ILE A 8 15.97 -0.02 1.83
CA ILE A 8 17.19 -0.23 1.05
C ILE A 8 16.91 -1.27 -0.02
N PRO A 9 16.98 -0.91 -1.34
CA PRO A 9 16.79 -1.88 -2.41
C PRO A 9 17.86 -2.96 -2.31
N ARG A 10 17.45 -4.22 -2.34
CA ARG A 10 18.39 -5.34 -2.40
C ARG A 10 18.77 -5.59 -3.85
N LEU A 11 20.09 -5.62 -4.11
CA LEU A 11 20.61 -5.99 -5.41
C LEU A 11 20.63 -7.52 -5.49
N GLU A 12 19.86 -8.08 -6.41
CA GLU A 12 19.94 -9.50 -6.78
C GLU A 12 20.49 -9.66 -8.18
N LEU A 13 21.33 -10.66 -8.36
CA LEU A 13 21.85 -11.07 -9.66
C LEU A 13 21.01 -12.25 -10.14
N ALA A 14 20.36 -12.12 -11.31
CA ALA A 14 19.52 -13.18 -11.86
C ALA A 14 20.34 -14.43 -12.22
N GLU A 15 21.51 -14.22 -12.78
CA GLU A 15 22.38 -15.29 -13.27
C GLU A 15 23.84 -15.02 -12.88
N PRO A 16 24.24 -15.31 -11.61
CA PRO A 16 25.56 -14.96 -11.08
C PRO A 16 26.72 -15.71 -11.76
N TRP A 17 26.46 -16.82 -12.42
CA TRP A 17 27.49 -17.62 -13.11
C TRP A 17 28.18 -16.91 -14.27
N TRP A 18 27.52 -15.89 -14.89
CA TRP A 18 28.19 -15.05 -15.89
C TRP A 18 29.40 -14.30 -15.35
N LEU A 19 29.52 -14.13 -14.02
CA LEU A 19 30.73 -13.57 -13.40
C LEU A 19 31.97 -14.42 -13.67
N LEU A 20 31.83 -15.70 -13.99
CA LEU A 20 32.95 -16.57 -14.36
C LEU A 20 33.63 -16.14 -15.67
N LEU A 21 33.00 -15.29 -16.48
CA LEU A 21 33.64 -14.68 -17.65
C LEU A 21 34.66 -13.60 -17.26
N LEU A 22 34.59 -12.99 -16.09
CA LEU A 22 35.55 -11.96 -15.66
C LEU A 22 36.99 -12.48 -15.56
N PRO A 23 37.28 -13.63 -14.90
CA PRO A 23 38.61 -14.19 -14.89
C PRO A 23 39.08 -14.60 -16.28
N VAL A 24 38.19 -15.04 -17.17
CA VAL A 24 38.53 -15.35 -18.57
C VAL A 24 38.98 -14.09 -19.31
N LEU A 25 38.23 -13.00 -19.16
CA LEU A 25 38.59 -11.67 -19.71
C LEU A 25 39.93 -11.17 -19.15
N ALA A 26 40.14 -11.32 -17.83
CA ALA A 26 41.38 -10.94 -17.19
C ALA A 26 42.58 -11.74 -17.75
N LEU A 27 42.38 -13.05 -17.94
CA LEU A 27 43.41 -13.93 -18.56
C LEU A 27 43.69 -13.53 -20.01
N ALA A 28 42.66 -13.22 -20.78
CA ALA A 28 42.79 -12.75 -22.17
C ALA A 28 43.53 -11.41 -22.24
N ALA A 29 43.23 -10.49 -21.34
CA ALA A 29 43.94 -9.20 -21.22
C ALA A 29 45.41 -9.38 -20.87
N TRP A 30 45.70 -10.24 -19.90
CA TRP A 30 47.08 -10.57 -19.50
C TRP A 30 47.86 -11.25 -20.64
N PHE A 31 47.26 -12.20 -21.35
CA PHE A 31 47.91 -12.89 -22.46
C PHE A 31 48.19 -11.92 -23.61
N LYS A 32 47.25 -11.02 -23.92
CA LYS A 32 47.46 -9.96 -24.92
C LYS A 32 48.59 -9.01 -24.53
N ALA A 33 48.67 -8.59 -23.26
CA ALA A 33 49.76 -7.75 -22.77
C ALA A 33 51.13 -8.45 -22.93
N ARG A 34 51.22 -9.74 -22.60
CA ARG A 34 52.42 -10.54 -22.78
C ARG A 34 52.86 -10.72 -24.24
N LEU A 35 51.89 -10.79 -25.18
CA LEU A 35 52.16 -10.90 -26.62
C LEU A 35 52.62 -9.57 -27.22
N GLN A 36 52.12 -8.44 -26.71
CA GLN A 36 52.52 -7.11 -27.17
C GLN A 36 53.96 -6.77 -26.84
N ASP A 37 54.52 -7.29 -25.76
CA ASP A 37 55.94 -7.15 -25.38
C ASP A 37 56.88 -7.85 -26.33
N LYS A 38 56.36 -8.77 -27.19
CA LYS A 38 57.15 -9.53 -28.17
C LYS A 38 56.97 -9.02 -29.61
N SER A 39 56.23 -7.92 -29.80
CA SER A 39 56.04 -7.36 -31.16
C SER A 39 57.35 -6.82 -31.70
N PRO A 40 57.78 -7.23 -32.92
CA PRO A 40 59.02 -6.74 -33.51
C PRO A 40 58.93 -5.23 -33.69
N ALA A 41 59.89 -4.50 -33.09
CA ALA A 41 60.01 -3.06 -33.27
C ALA A 41 60.49 -2.79 -34.70
N ILE A 42 59.63 -2.21 -35.53
CA ILE A 42 60.05 -1.74 -36.84
C ILE A 42 60.83 -0.45 -36.62
N LEU A 43 62.09 -0.46 -36.90
CA LEU A 43 62.99 0.71 -36.87
C LEU A 43 62.62 1.64 -38.00
N PHE A 44 61.88 2.72 -37.66
CA PHE A 44 61.52 3.76 -38.60
C PHE A 44 62.65 4.83 -38.63
N PRO A 45 63.34 5.01 -39.78
CA PRO A 45 64.53 5.91 -39.86
C PRO A 45 64.25 7.41 -39.66
N GLY A 46 63.00 7.82 -39.43
CA GLY A 46 62.58 9.21 -39.30
C GLY A 46 62.11 9.69 -37.92
N LEU A 47 62.10 8.81 -36.90
CA LEU A 47 61.61 9.09 -35.56
C LEU A 47 62.32 10.29 -34.86
N GLY A 48 63.57 10.54 -35.17
CA GLY A 48 64.35 11.64 -34.63
C GLY A 48 63.82 13.02 -35.07
N ARG A 49 63.32 13.12 -36.30
CA ARG A 49 62.73 14.38 -36.81
C ARG A 49 61.34 14.69 -36.32
N LEU A 50 60.56 13.64 -36.03
CA LEU A 50 59.24 13.78 -35.42
C LEU A 50 59.31 14.19 -33.94
N LYS A 51 60.30 13.70 -33.20
CA LYS A 51 60.54 14.18 -31.83
C LYS A 51 61.02 15.64 -31.79
N ALA A 52 61.77 16.09 -32.78
CA ALA A 52 62.21 17.49 -32.89
C ALA A 52 61.09 18.49 -33.23
N SER A 53 59.95 18.03 -33.79
CA SER A 53 58.79 18.87 -34.08
C SER A 53 57.80 19.03 -32.90
N GLY A 54 58.18 18.56 -31.70
CA GLY A 54 57.32 18.70 -30.48
C GLY A 54 56.06 17.81 -30.44
N PHE A 55 56.00 16.83 -31.33
CA PHE A 55 54.85 15.87 -31.34
C PHE A 55 55.12 14.76 -30.29
N GLU A 56 54.93 15.10 -29.02
CA GLU A 56 54.79 14.07 -27.97
C GLU A 56 53.41 13.50 -28.11
N ALA A 57 53.29 12.34 -28.77
CA ALA A 57 52.08 11.56 -28.71
C ALA A 57 51.81 11.25 -27.22
N HIS A 58 50.80 11.89 -26.65
CA HIS A 58 50.44 11.62 -25.26
C HIS A 58 50.18 10.10 -25.11
N ARG A 59 51.08 9.42 -24.36
CA ARG A 59 50.95 8.00 -24.05
C ARG A 59 49.57 7.60 -23.61
N LEU A 60 48.86 8.51 -22.94
CA LEU A 60 47.48 8.35 -22.51
C LEU A 60 46.50 8.15 -23.69
N LEU A 61 46.67 8.84 -24.80
CA LEU A 61 45.80 8.73 -25.98
C LEU A 61 45.94 7.38 -26.68
N CYS A 62 47.09 6.76 -26.62
CA CYS A 62 47.38 5.44 -27.22
C CYS A 62 46.78 4.30 -26.38
N VAL A 63 46.71 4.46 -25.08
CA VAL A 63 46.23 3.43 -24.15
C VAL A 63 44.71 3.54 -23.90
N LEU A 64 44.15 4.74 -24.07
CA LEU A 64 42.72 5.02 -23.81
C LEU A 64 41.75 4.09 -24.56
N PRO A 65 41.90 3.80 -25.88
CA PRO A 65 41.00 2.89 -26.58
C PRO A 65 41.00 1.46 -26.00
N GLN A 66 42.15 1.01 -25.54
CA GLN A 66 42.28 -0.30 -24.91
C GLN A 66 41.49 -0.37 -23.58
N TRP A 67 41.61 0.65 -22.75
CA TRP A 67 40.86 0.75 -21.49
C TRP A 67 39.34 0.84 -21.73
N LEU A 68 38.90 1.62 -22.73
CA LEU A 68 37.51 1.72 -23.13
C LEU A 68 36.92 0.37 -23.57
N ARG A 69 37.70 -0.40 -24.37
CA ARG A 69 37.29 -1.75 -24.80
C ARG A 69 37.13 -2.72 -23.63
N TRP A 70 38.11 -2.76 -22.72
CA TRP A 70 38.05 -3.67 -21.57
C TRP A 70 36.97 -3.29 -20.59
N SER A 71 36.78 -1.99 -20.33
CA SER A 71 35.69 -1.53 -19.47
C SER A 71 34.30 -1.82 -20.07
N ALA A 72 34.13 -1.67 -21.37
CA ALA A 72 32.89 -2.03 -22.05
C ALA A 72 32.61 -3.53 -21.95
N LEU A 73 33.61 -4.39 -22.14
CA LEU A 73 33.45 -5.83 -22.00
C LEU A 73 33.08 -6.24 -20.57
N VAL A 74 33.71 -5.63 -19.56
CA VAL A 74 33.33 -5.85 -18.14
C VAL A 74 31.90 -5.44 -17.88
N LEU A 75 31.48 -4.28 -18.40
CA LEU A 75 30.08 -3.82 -18.27
C LEU A 75 29.10 -4.75 -18.98
N CYS A 76 29.46 -5.30 -20.15
CA CYS A 76 28.65 -6.32 -20.84
C CYS A 76 28.49 -7.57 -19.97
N VAL A 77 29.56 -8.07 -19.35
CA VAL A 77 29.48 -9.23 -18.46
C VAL A 77 28.61 -8.92 -17.25
N LEU A 78 28.76 -7.73 -16.64
CA LEU A 78 27.91 -7.30 -15.56
C LEU A 78 26.42 -7.15 -15.99
N ALA A 79 26.16 -6.69 -17.21
CA ALA A 79 24.80 -6.65 -17.75
C ALA A 79 24.21 -8.06 -17.93
N LEU A 80 25.02 -9.04 -18.38
CA LEU A 80 24.59 -10.44 -18.52
C LEU A 80 24.20 -11.10 -17.20
N THR A 81 24.77 -10.65 -16.06
CA THR A 81 24.34 -11.15 -14.74
C THR A 81 22.91 -10.77 -14.40
N GLY A 82 22.26 -9.88 -15.19
CA GLY A 82 20.89 -9.44 -14.99
C GLY A 82 20.66 -8.79 -13.63
N PRO A 83 21.41 -7.71 -13.26
CA PRO A 83 21.24 -7.06 -11.98
C PRO A 83 19.82 -6.47 -11.86
N ARG A 84 19.14 -6.82 -10.76
CA ARG A 84 17.77 -6.41 -10.44
C ARG A 84 17.77 -5.72 -9.11
N LEU A 85 17.12 -4.56 -9.04
CA LEU A 85 16.80 -3.92 -7.77
C LEU A 85 15.44 -4.42 -7.30
N LEU A 86 15.44 -5.09 -6.17
CA LEU A 86 14.23 -5.52 -5.49
C LEU A 86 13.76 -4.39 -4.60
N PHE A 87 12.72 -3.70 -5.05
CA PHE A 87 11.95 -2.82 -4.18
C PHE A 87 10.90 -3.66 -3.47
N ARG A 88 11.02 -3.77 -2.17
CA ARG A 88 10.02 -4.39 -1.31
C ARG A 88 8.87 -3.39 -1.11
N GLN A 89 8.08 -3.19 -2.13
CA GLN A 89 6.85 -2.44 -2.03
C GLN A 89 5.76 -3.47 -1.72
N SER A 90 5.19 -3.38 -0.55
CA SER A 90 4.00 -4.18 -0.25
C SER A 90 2.88 -3.58 -1.11
N ASP A 91 2.42 -4.31 -2.13
CA ASP A 91 1.23 -3.93 -2.92
C ASP A 91 -0.02 -3.78 -2.04
N ALA A 92 0.05 -4.29 -0.82
CA ALA A 92 -0.96 -4.09 0.21
C ALA A 92 -1.11 -2.61 0.59
N GLU A 93 -0.04 -1.79 0.52
CA GLU A 93 -0.13 -0.34 0.73
C GLU A 93 -0.63 0.40 -0.52
N ALA A 94 -0.48 -0.19 -1.71
CA ALA A 94 -0.94 0.40 -2.96
C ALA A 94 -2.41 0.13 -3.27
N ARG A 95 -2.98 -0.96 -2.74
CA ARG A 95 -4.41 -1.32 -2.91
C ARG A 95 -5.13 -1.10 -1.59
N GLY A 96 -5.81 0.04 -1.45
CA GLY A 96 -6.67 0.32 -0.31
C GLY A 96 -7.81 -0.70 -0.16
N ILE A 97 -8.38 -0.76 1.04
CA ILE A 97 -9.60 -1.51 1.31
C ILE A 97 -10.83 -0.64 1.03
N ASP A 98 -11.96 -1.28 0.75
CA ASP A 98 -13.23 -0.59 0.65
C ASP A 98 -13.99 -0.66 1.97
N VAL A 99 -14.28 0.49 2.53
CA VAL A 99 -14.94 0.63 3.83
C VAL A 99 -16.25 1.39 3.68
N ILE A 100 -17.34 0.82 4.17
CA ILE A 100 -18.59 1.57 4.39
C ILE A 100 -18.77 1.81 5.88
N LEU A 101 -18.88 3.09 6.24
CA LEU A 101 -19.30 3.50 7.56
C LEU A 101 -20.83 3.49 7.58
N ALA A 102 -21.44 2.65 8.43
CA ALA A 102 -22.87 2.60 8.66
C ALA A 102 -23.17 3.23 10.04
N LEU A 103 -23.66 4.46 10.04
CA LEU A 103 -23.89 5.24 11.26
C LEU A 103 -25.38 5.30 11.58
N ASP A 104 -25.69 4.92 12.79
CA ASP A 104 -27.01 5.08 13.40
C ASP A 104 -27.24 6.55 13.74
N ILE A 105 -28.35 7.11 13.26
CA ILE A 105 -28.82 8.47 13.56
C ILE A 105 -30.18 8.47 14.26
N SER A 106 -30.53 7.36 14.93
CA SER A 106 -31.76 7.20 15.70
C SER A 106 -31.80 8.15 16.89
N GLN A 107 -32.99 8.28 17.50
CA GLN A 107 -33.21 9.17 18.63
C GLN A 107 -32.35 8.80 19.86
N SER A 108 -32.09 7.53 20.07
CA SER A 108 -31.22 7.03 21.17
C SER A 108 -29.78 7.53 21.06
N MET A 109 -29.26 7.68 19.83
CA MET A 109 -27.92 8.20 19.56
C MET A 109 -27.76 9.69 19.90
N LEU A 110 -28.85 10.41 20.17
CA LEU A 110 -28.83 11.81 20.61
C LEU A 110 -28.65 11.95 22.12
N GLN A 111 -28.65 10.86 22.88
CA GLN A 111 -28.38 10.88 24.31
C GLN A 111 -26.98 11.38 24.60
N LYS A 112 -26.87 12.24 25.65
CA LYS A 112 -25.61 12.93 26.02
C LYS A 112 -24.86 12.16 27.10
N ASP A 113 -24.32 11.02 26.77
CA ASP A 113 -23.64 10.14 27.71
C ASP A 113 -22.10 10.30 27.70
N PHE A 114 -21.56 10.95 26.68
CA PHE A 114 -20.12 11.19 26.48
C PHE A 114 -19.67 12.54 27.03
N ALA A 115 -19.44 12.64 28.31
CA ALA A 115 -18.95 13.91 28.93
C ALA A 115 -19.69 15.17 28.45
N GLY A 116 -21.02 15.06 28.22
CA GLY A 116 -21.87 16.15 27.74
C GLY A 116 -22.06 16.20 26.21
N GLN A 117 -21.38 15.37 25.46
CA GLN A 117 -21.61 15.19 24.01
C GLN A 117 -22.64 14.08 23.76
N SER A 118 -23.32 14.12 22.61
CA SER A 118 -24.18 13.02 22.19
C SER A 118 -23.36 11.84 21.66
N ARG A 119 -23.92 10.62 21.75
CA ARG A 119 -23.31 9.41 21.14
C ARG A 119 -23.03 9.63 19.66
N LEU A 120 -23.95 10.27 18.94
CA LEU A 120 -23.81 10.62 17.53
C LEU A 120 -22.64 11.59 17.30
N ASP A 121 -22.47 12.61 18.13
CA ASP A 121 -21.37 13.57 17.98
C ASP A 121 -20.02 12.91 18.19
N ALA A 122 -19.90 12.03 19.20
CA ALA A 122 -18.70 11.25 19.44
C ALA A 122 -18.41 10.31 18.25
N ALA A 123 -19.42 9.58 17.76
CA ALA A 123 -19.29 8.70 16.60
C ALA A 123 -18.85 9.46 15.34
N ARG A 124 -19.43 10.63 15.06
CA ARG A 124 -19.06 11.50 13.93
C ARG A 124 -17.60 11.95 14.03
N GLN A 125 -17.18 12.41 15.19
CA GLN A 125 -15.81 12.90 15.41
C GLN A 125 -14.77 11.79 15.20
N VAL A 126 -15.03 10.59 15.74
CA VAL A 126 -14.15 9.44 15.57
C VAL A 126 -14.13 8.95 14.14
N ALA A 127 -15.31 8.85 13.49
CA ALA A 127 -15.42 8.48 12.09
C ALA A 127 -14.67 9.47 11.18
N ARG A 128 -14.81 10.78 11.44
CA ARG A 128 -14.08 11.84 10.72
C ARG A 128 -12.56 11.68 10.86
N ASN A 129 -12.07 11.48 12.08
CA ASN A 129 -10.64 11.27 12.32
C ASN A 129 -10.13 10.00 11.65
N PHE A 130 -10.92 8.95 11.64
CA PHE A 130 -10.61 7.70 10.95
C PHE A 130 -10.50 7.89 9.44
N VAL A 131 -11.47 8.58 8.83
CA VAL A 131 -11.47 8.89 7.39
C VAL A 131 -10.23 9.68 7.00
N LEU A 132 -9.90 10.76 7.71
CA LEU A 132 -8.77 11.63 7.37
C LEU A 132 -7.39 10.99 7.57
N ARG A 133 -7.28 9.93 8.35
CA ARG A 133 -6.02 9.17 8.54
C ARG A 133 -5.75 8.16 7.41
N ARG A 134 -6.68 8.01 6.47
CA ARG A 134 -6.61 7.04 5.39
C ARG A 134 -6.40 7.73 4.06
N SER A 135 -5.32 7.42 3.33
CA SER A 135 -5.03 8.04 2.04
C SER A 135 -5.43 7.17 0.84
N ASN A 136 -5.40 5.85 1.00
CA ASN A 136 -5.52 4.92 -0.13
C ASN A 136 -6.81 4.08 -0.10
N ASP A 137 -7.63 4.18 0.96
CA ASP A 137 -8.85 3.40 1.11
C ASP A 137 -10.05 4.14 0.51
N ARG A 138 -10.88 3.44 -0.25
CA ARG A 138 -12.16 4.01 -0.66
C ARG A 138 -13.16 3.88 0.48
N MET A 139 -13.76 4.98 0.83
CA MET A 139 -14.69 5.03 1.95
C MET A 139 -16.04 5.57 1.53
N GLY A 140 -17.11 5.05 2.11
CA GLY A 140 -18.47 5.52 1.88
C GLY A 140 -19.23 5.65 3.18
N LEU A 141 -20.38 6.34 3.15
CA LEU A 141 -21.22 6.60 4.30
C LEU A 141 -22.67 6.17 4.04
N VAL A 142 -23.15 5.30 4.88
CA VAL A 142 -24.54 4.92 4.99
C VAL A 142 -25.04 5.43 6.35
N VAL A 143 -26.16 6.11 6.35
CA VAL A 143 -26.84 6.54 7.58
C VAL A 143 -28.16 5.83 7.69
N PHE A 144 -28.60 5.52 8.90
CA PHE A 144 -29.85 4.82 9.11
C PHE A 144 -30.54 5.23 10.40
N ARG A 145 -31.84 5.09 10.37
CA ARG A 145 -32.81 5.24 11.45
C ARG A 145 -33.90 4.21 11.20
N GLY A 146 -35.19 4.56 11.13
CA GLY A 146 -36.25 3.66 10.68
C GLY A 146 -36.04 3.12 9.24
N LYS A 147 -35.28 3.87 8.43
CA LYS A 147 -34.83 3.48 7.08
C LYS A 147 -33.33 3.74 6.94
N GLY A 148 -32.70 3.10 5.93
CA GLY A 148 -31.30 3.34 5.60
C GLY A 148 -31.15 4.21 4.35
N TYR A 149 -30.07 4.99 4.30
CA TYR A 149 -29.77 5.87 3.19
C TYR A 149 -28.26 5.92 2.89
N THR A 150 -27.89 5.91 1.61
CA THR A 150 -26.50 6.15 1.21
C THR A 150 -26.26 7.66 1.17
N GLN A 151 -25.52 8.16 2.15
CA GLN A 151 -25.16 9.58 2.23
C GLN A 151 -23.98 9.90 1.32
N CYS A 152 -23.00 8.97 1.20
CA CYS A 152 -21.87 9.07 0.31
C CYS A 152 -21.54 7.70 -0.28
N PRO A 153 -21.42 7.57 -1.61
CA PRO A 153 -20.91 6.35 -2.22
C PRO A 153 -19.42 6.18 -1.92
N LEU A 154 -18.84 5.03 -2.31
CA LEU A 154 -17.40 4.79 -2.17
C LEU A 154 -16.60 5.85 -2.93
N THR A 155 -15.75 6.58 -2.22
CA THR A 155 -14.90 7.65 -2.75
C THR A 155 -13.49 7.61 -2.12
N LEU A 156 -12.51 8.14 -2.85
CA LEU A 156 -11.18 8.48 -2.33
C LEU A 156 -11.12 9.92 -1.80
N ASP A 157 -12.17 10.71 -2.02
CA ASP A 157 -12.27 12.08 -1.52
C ASP A 157 -12.70 12.09 -0.06
N HIS A 158 -11.70 11.99 0.81
CA HIS A 158 -11.89 11.93 2.25
C HIS A 158 -12.30 13.27 2.85
N GLU A 159 -11.98 14.38 2.18
CA GLU A 159 -12.39 15.72 2.64
C GLU A 159 -13.88 15.91 2.48
N VAL A 160 -14.44 15.53 1.34
CA VAL A 160 -15.90 15.54 1.10
C VAL A 160 -16.60 14.62 2.10
N LEU A 161 -16.07 13.43 2.35
CA LEU A 161 -16.68 12.49 3.29
C LEU A 161 -16.64 13.05 4.73
N ALA A 162 -15.54 13.67 5.14
CA ALA A 162 -15.41 14.33 6.45
C ALA A 162 -16.39 15.50 6.59
N MET A 163 -16.55 16.31 5.53
CA MET A 163 -17.54 17.39 5.50
C MET A 163 -18.98 16.87 5.66
N LEU A 164 -19.32 15.78 4.99
CA LEU A 164 -20.64 15.15 5.12
C LEU A 164 -20.87 14.61 6.53
N LEU A 165 -19.84 14.04 7.18
CA LEU A 165 -19.92 13.62 8.57
C LEU A 165 -20.15 14.81 9.52
N ASP A 166 -19.44 15.93 9.33
CA ASP A 166 -19.58 17.13 10.15
C ASP A 166 -20.99 17.76 10.06
N HIS A 167 -21.62 17.70 8.88
CA HIS A 167 -22.96 18.25 8.63
C HIS A 167 -24.08 17.22 8.79
N LEU A 168 -23.77 16.02 9.25
CA LEU A 168 -24.79 14.97 9.41
C LEU A 168 -25.83 15.38 10.47
N SER A 169 -27.09 15.43 10.05
CA SER A 169 -28.21 15.78 10.93
C SER A 169 -29.15 14.58 11.10
N PRO A 170 -29.63 14.31 12.31
CA PRO A 170 -30.64 13.28 12.55
C PRO A 170 -31.95 13.51 11.78
N LYS A 171 -32.18 14.75 11.31
CA LYS A 171 -33.38 15.15 10.55
C LYS A 171 -33.38 14.68 9.09
N VAL A 172 -32.28 14.12 8.60
CA VAL A 172 -32.17 13.60 7.22
C VAL A 172 -33.14 12.46 6.98
N ILE A 173 -33.45 11.67 8.01
CA ILE A 173 -34.42 10.57 7.95
C ILE A 173 -35.53 10.88 8.94
N GLN A 174 -36.79 10.94 8.45
CA GLN A 174 -37.97 11.28 9.28
C GLN A 174 -38.60 10.04 9.92
N ASP A 175 -38.33 8.84 9.36
CA ASP A 175 -38.87 7.57 9.89
C ASP A 175 -38.24 7.24 11.23
N ASP A 176 -39.08 6.95 12.23
CA ASP A 176 -38.64 6.55 13.57
C ASP A 176 -38.21 5.06 13.62
N GLY A 177 -37.40 4.73 14.62
CA GLY A 177 -36.86 3.39 14.83
C GLY A 177 -35.43 3.22 14.34
N THR A 178 -34.94 1.99 14.35
CA THR A 178 -33.56 1.64 13.96
C THR A 178 -33.61 0.38 13.10
N ALA A 179 -33.20 0.52 11.82
CA ALA A 179 -33.26 -0.54 10.81
C ALA A 179 -31.87 -1.07 10.46
N ILE A 180 -31.22 -1.79 11.40
CA ILE A 180 -29.85 -2.29 11.26
C ILE A 180 -29.71 -3.22 10.04
N GLY A 181 -30.65 -4.15 9.86
CA GLY A 181 -30.61 -5.10 8.74
C GLY A 181 -30.68 -4.40 7.39
N THR A 182 -31.52 -3.37 7.26
CA THR A 182 -31.61 -2.54 6.04
C THR A 182 -30.32 -1.76 5.79
N ALA A 183 -29.70 -1.20 6.83
CA ALA A 183 -28.43 -0.49 6.73
C ALA A 183 -27.30 -1.40 6.22
N ILE A 184 -27.20 -2.62 6.78
CA ILE A 184 -26.23 -3.62 6.33
C ILE A 184 -26.48 -3.97 4.86
N LEU A 185 -27.72 -4.21 4.46
CA LEU A 185 -28.07 -4.57 3.08
C LEU A 185 -27.69 -3.46 2.08
N ILE A 186 -27.93 -2.19 2.43
CA ILE A 186 -27.52 -1.04 1.61
C ILE A 186 -25.99 -0.99 1.50
N ALA A 187 -25.27 -1.15 2.60
CA ALA A 187 -23.83 -1.17 2.61
C ALA A 187 -23.26 -2.34 1.76
N VAL A 188 -23.83 -3.54 1.88
CA VAL A 188 -23.49 -4.71 1.06
C VAL A 188 -23.68 -4.40 -0.43
N ASN A 189 -24.82 -3.82 -0.81
CA ASN A 189 -25.07 -3.47 -2.22
C ASN A 189 -24.07 -2.45 -2.76
N ARG A 190 -23.60 -1.51 -1.95
CA ARG A 190 -22.54 -0.55 -2.35
C ARG A 190 -21.18 -1.23 -2.50
N LEU A 191 -20.85 -2.14 -1.62
CA LEU A 191 -19.59 -2.90 -1.67
C LEU A 191 -19.60 -3.99 -2.75
N LYS A 192 -20.76 -4.51 -3.11
CA LYS A 192 -20.87 -5.56 -4.13
C LYS A 192 -20.41 -5.07 -5.51
N ALA A 193 -20.66 -3.81 -5.84
CA ALA A 193 -20.22 -3.18 -7.07
C ALA A 193 -18.69 -2.91 -7.11
N SER A 194 -17.99 -3.13 -6.02
CA SER A 194 -16.55 -2.93 -5.90
C SER A 194 -15.77 -4.16 -6.36
N GLU A 195 -14.63 -3.92 -7.02
CA GLU A 195 -13.66 -4.96 -7.42
C GLU A 195 -12.62 -5.25 -6.32
N SER A 196 -12.64 -4.51 -5.19
CA SER A 196 -11.71 -4.75 -4.09
C SER A 196 -11.90 -6.15 -3.51
N SER A 197 -10.80 -6.83 -3.23
CA SER A 197 -10.79 -8.12 -2.54
C SER A 197 -11.08 -8.02 -1.04
N HIS A 198 -10.93 -6.81 -0.47
CA HIS A 198 -11.14 -6.55 0.95
C HIS A 198 -12.24 -5.49 1.15
N LYS A 199 -13.36 -5.96 1.68
CA LYS A 199 -14.58 -5.19 1.86
C LYS A 199 -15.00 -5.22 3.33
N VAL A 200 -15.20 -4.07 3.90
CA VAL A 200 -15.48 -3.90 5.33
C VAL A 200 -16.67 -2.98 5.56
N ILE A 201 -17.53 -3.36 6.48
CA ILE A 201 -18.56 -2.48 7.03
C ILE A 201 -18.22 -2.20 8.49
N ILE A 202 -18.17 -0.93 8.87
CA ILE A 202 -18.09 -0.49 10.26
C ILE A 202 -19.46 0.00 10.65
N LEU A 203 -20.17 -0.80 11.42
CA LEU A 203 -21.51 -0.50 11.92
C LEU A 203 -21.41 0.13 13.29
N VAL A 204 -21.92 1.34 13.45
CA VAL A 204 -21.96 2.06 14.73
C VAL A 204 -23.43 2.29 15.10
N THR A 205 -23.85 1.69 16.21
CA THR A 205 -25.25 1.75 16.71
C THR A 205 -25.25 1.53 18.21
N ASP A 206 -26.33 1.88 18.88
CA ASP A 206 -26.56 1.52 20.30
C ASP A 206 -27.26 0.15 20.50
N GLY A 207 -27.54 -0.56 19.41
CA GLY A 207 -27.92 -1.96 19.39
C GLY A 207 -29.40 -2.26 19.19
N GLU A 208 -30.30 -1.35 19.41
CA GLU A 208 -31.74 -1.59 19.18
C GLU A 208 -32.03 -1.81 17.68
N ASN A 209 -32.73 -2.92 17.36
CA ASN A 209 -33.27 -3.15 16.01
C ASN A 209 -34.78 -3.31 16.11
N ASN A 210 -35.52 -2.25 15.87
CA ASN A 210 -36.98 -2.18 16.02
C ASN A 210 -37.69 -1.79 14.75
N ALA A 211 -37.00 -1.61 13.62
CA ALA A 211 -37.55 -1.24 12.32
C ALA A 211 -36.85 -1.97 11.18
N GLY A 212 -37.37 -1.84 9.96
CA GLY A 212 -36.80 -2.41 8.74
C GLY A 212 -37.45 -3.73 8.34
N GLU A 213 -37.41 -4.02 7.02
CA GLU A 213 -38.02 -5.23 6.43
C GLU A 213 -37.10 -6.46 6.51
N VAL A 214 -35.79 -6.24 6.65
CA VAL A 214 -34.77 -7.31 6.67
C VAL A 214 -34.16 -7.43 8.04
N GLY A 215 -34.20 -8.64 8.59
CA GLY A 215 -33.56 -8.91 9.88
C GLY A 215 -32.04 -8.82 9.81
N PRO A 216 -31.37 -8.35 10.91
CA PRO A 216 -29.90 -8.18 10.94
C PRO A 216 -29.12 -9.45 10.64
N ALA A 217 -29.59 -10.61 11.13
CA ALA A 217 -28.96 -11.91 10.89
C ALA A 217 -28.99 -12.32 9.40
N THR A 218 -30.12 -12.05 8.72
CA THR A 218 -30.25 -12.32 7.29
C THR A 218 -29.31 -11.43 6.48
N ALA A 219 -29.25 -10.13 6.80
CA ALA A 219 -28.33 -9.19 6.16
C ALA A 219 -26.87 -9.56 6.38
N ALA A 220 -26.50 -10.01 7.59
CA ALA A 220 -25.16 -10.51 7.90
C ALA A 220 -24.81 -11.77 7.10
N GLY A 221 -25.76 -12.69 6.92
CA GLY A 221 -25.57 -13.87 6.07
C GLY A 221 -25.28 -13.52 4.61
N LEU A 222 -25.94 -12.50 4.07
CA LEU A 222 -25.65 -11.99 2.73
C LEU A 222 -24.27 -11.34 2.65
N ALA A 223 -23.90 -10.52 3.64
CA ALA A 223 -22.56 -9.93 3.73
C ALA A 223 -21.47 -11.00 3.76
N ALA A 224 -21.63 -12.04 4.58
CA ALA A 224 -20.68 -13.15 4.70
C ALA A 224 -20.51 -13.90 3.37
N ARG A 225 -21.61 -14.13 2.64
CA ARG A 225 -21.59 -14.78 1.32
C ARG A 225 -20.78 -13.96 0.29
N ASP A 226 -20.86 -12.64 0.35
CA ASP A 226 -20.13 -11.74 -0.54
C ASP A 226 -18.73 -11.40 -0.01
N GLY A 227 -18.24 -12.09 1.04
CA GLY A 227 -16.90 -11.90 1.63
C GLY A 227 -16.72 -10.57 2.38
N ILE A 228 -17.82 -9.91 2.76
CA ILE A 228 -17.83 -8.62 3.43
C ILE A 228 -17.81 -8.84 4.95
N ARG A 229 -16.81 -8.26 5.63
CA ARG A 229 -16.69 -8.32 7.09
C ARG A 229 -17.42 -7.15 7.74
N ILE A 230 -18.11 -7.41 8.83
CA ILE A 230 -18.82 -6.40 9.61
C ILE A 230 -18.18 -6.27 10.98
N TYR A 231 -17.70 -5.09 11.29
CA TYR A 231 -17.27 -4.69 12.62
C TYR A 231 -18.40 -3.91 13.27
N ALA A 232 -19.00 -4.51 14.29
CA ALA A 232 -20.10 -3.90 15.02
C ALA A 232 -19.53 -3.17 16.25
N ILE A 233 -19.78 -1.87 16.32
CA ILE A 233 -19.39 -1.00 17.43
C ILE A 233 -20.66 -0.59 18.14
N ASN A 234 -20.83 -1.05 19.38
CA ASN A 234 -21.93 -0.68 20.23
C ASN A 234 -21.54 0.61 21.01
N ALA A 235 -22.20 1.70 20.70
CA ALA A 235 -22.06 3.02 21.35
C ALA A 235 -23.05 3.21 22.50
N GLY A 236 -23.63 2.14 23.02
CA GLY A 236 -24.58 2.17 24.13
C GLY A 236 -23.90 2.10 25.49
N PHE A 237 -24.15 3.12 26.34
CA PHE A 237 -23.53 3.25 27.67
C PHE A 237 -24.21 2.39 28.72
N LYS A 238 -23.41 2.00 29.74
CA LYS A 238 -23.90 1.67 31.05
C LYS A 238 -24.14 2.97 31.81
N THR A 239 -25.38 3.44 31.89
CA THR A 239 -25.74 4.43 32.91
C THR A 239 -25.54 3.86 34.32
N ALA A 240 -25.32 4.72 35.31
CA ALA A 240 -25.22 4.27 36.72
C ALA A 240 -26.48 3.50 37.15
N GLU A 241 -27.64 3.78 36.55
CA GLU A 241 -28.90 3.09 36.72
C GLU A 241 -28.87 1.66 36.13
N ASP A 242 -28.18 1.46 35.03
CA ASP A 242 -27.99 0.12 34.40
C ASP A 242 -27.15 -0.85 35.25
N ARG A 243 -26.41 -0.36 36.24
CA ARG A 243 -25.67 -1.19 37.19
C ARG A 243 -26.56 -1.80 38.27
N ILE A 244 -27.74 -1.20 38.49
CA ILE A 244 -28.66 -1.55 39.54
C ILE A 244 -29.79 -2.47 39.06
N ASP A 245 -30.15 -2.40 37.77
CA ASP A 245 -31.37 -3.02 37.27
C ASP A 245 -31.09 -4.21 36.30
N HIS A 246 -30.56 -5.30 36.87
CA HIS A 246 -30.40 -6.57 36.15
C HIS A 246 -31.69 -7.42 36.10
N SER A 247 -32.82 -6.93 36.64
CA SER A 247 -34.03 -7.73 36.85
C SER A 247 -35.29 -7.25 36.12
N GLY A 248 -35.17 -6.20 35.27
CA GLY A 248 -36.30 -5.63 34.53
C GLY A 248 -36.34 -6.03 33.06
N GLU A 249 -37.50 -5.86 32.40
CA GLU A 249 -37.73 -6.11 30.96
C GLU A 249 -36.72 -5.38 30.07
N SER A 250 -36.27 -4.17 30.46
CA SER A 250 -35.25 -3.38 29.78
C SER A 250 -33.89 -4.09 29.72
N GLY A 251 -33.49 -4.83 30.77
CA GLY A 251 -32.25 -5.60 30.77
C GLY A 251 -32.25 -6.75 29.78
N SER A 252 -33.41 -7.39 29.61
CA SER A 252 -33.56 -8.54 28.67
C SER A 252 -33.54 -8.12 27.19
N HIS A 253 -33.97 -6.91 26.85
CA HIS A 253 -33.90 -6.37 25.49
C HIS A 253 -32.44 -6.03 25.10
N ARG A 254 -31.71 -5.36 25.98
CA ARG A 254 -30.30 -5.00 25.74
C ARG A 254 -29.38 -6.21 25.56
N VAL A 255 -29.59 -7.28 26.34
CA VAL A 255 -28.83 -8.52 26.18
C VAL A 255 -29.07 -9.14 24.78
N ARG A 256 -30.32 -9.13 24.32
CA ARG A 256 -30.67 -9.63 22.97
C ARG A 256 -30.06 -8.78 21.86
N ASP A 257 -30.03 -7.45 22.02
CA ASP A 257 -29.45 -6.53 21.02
C ASP A 257 -27.94 -6.70 20.94
N GLU A 258 -27.27 -6.87 22.08
CA GLU A 258 -25.85 -7.18 22.15
C GLU A 258 -25.52 -8.54 21.52
N GLU A 259 -26.32 -9.58 21.82
CA GLU A 259 -26.17 -10.90 21.19
C GLU A 259 -26.39 -10.83 19.67
N SER A 260 -27.32 -10.01 19.21
CA SER A 260 -27.58 -9.76 17.79
C SER A 260 -26.34 -9.15 17.09
N LEU A 261 -25.76 -8.09 17.65
CA LEU A 261 -24.57 -7.44 17.13
C LEU A 261 -23.35 -8.38 17.14
N GLN A 262 -23.17 -9.16 18.21
CA GLN A 262 -22.15 -10.21 18.28
C GLN A 262 -22.37 -11.28 17.21
N GLY A 263 -23.62 -11.68 16.99
CA GLY A 263 -24.02 -12.63 15.95
C GLY A 263 -23.64 -12.14 14.55
N ILE A 264 -23.94 -10.86 14.22
CA ILE A 264 -23.56 -10.21 12.96
C ILE A 264 -22.03 -10.28 12.76
N ALA A 265 -21.27 -9.86 13.76
CA ALA A 265 -19.83 -9.84 13.71
C ALA A 265 -19.22 -11.25 13.51
N ARG A 266 -19.71 -12.24 14.26
CA ARG A 266 -19.26 -13.64 14.16
C ARG A 266 -19.56 -14.25 12.79
N THR A 267 -20.78 -14.05 12.28
CA THR A 267 -21.21 -14.59 10.98
C THR A 267 -20.37 -14.09 9.83
N THR A 268 -19.92 -12.83 9.89
CA THR A 268 -19.14 -12.19 8.83
C THR A 268 -17.61 -12.28 9.03
N GLY A 269 -17.14 -12.89 10.12
CA GLY A 269 -15.73 -12.96 10.47
C GLY A 269 -15.09 -11.62 10.85
N GLY A 270 -15.91 -10.65 11.23
CA GLY A 270 -15.50 -9.34 11.74
C GLY A 270 -15.23 -9.35 13.24
N GLY A 271 -15.66 -8.31 13.95
CA GLY A 271 -15.51 -8.18 15.40
C GLY A 271 -16.60 -7.33 16.03
N TYR A 272 -16.93 -7.65 17.28
CA TYR A 272 -17.81 -6.85 18.10
C TYR A 272 -16.99 -6.07 19.12
N PHE A 273 -17.30 -4.80 19.28
CA PHE A 273 -16.68 -3.91 20.25
C PHE A 273 -17.76 -3.11 20.97
N ARG A 274 -17.61 -2.99 22.26
CA ARG A 274 -18.39 -2.08 23.07
C ARG A 274 -17.51 -0.89 23.42
N VAL A 275 -18.08 0.29 23.41
CA VAL A 275 -17.34 1.54 23.62
C VAL A 275 -18.07 2.36 24.66
N ASP A 276 -17.42 2.61 25.77
CA ASP A 276 -17.98 3.37 26.90
C ASP A 276 -17.46 4.82 26.95
N ASP A 277 -16.38 5.15 26.18
CA ASP A 277 -15.89 6.51 26.03
C ASP A 277 -15.29 6.78 24.65
N GLN A 278 -14.98 8.04 24.34
CA GLN A 278 -14.42 8.46 23.07
C GLN A 278 -13.00 7.90 22.83
N ALA A 279 -12.20 7.78 23.89
CA ALA A 279 -10.84 7.26 23.78
C ALA A 279 -10.84 5.75 23.44
N GLU A 280 -11.79 5.02 24.02
CA GLU A 280 -12.02 3.60 23.73
C GLU A 280 -12.52 3.41 22.29
N PHE A 281 -13.35 4.34 21.79
CA PHE A 281 -13.82 4.33 20.41
C PHE A 281 -12.64 4.52 19.43
N ASP A 282 -11.78 5.53 19.64
CA ASP A 282 -10.56 5.74 18.84
C ASP A 282 -9.63 4.51 18.87
N LYS A 283 -9.45 3.88 20.03
CA LYS A 283 -8.66 2.66 20.19
C LYS A 283 -9.27 1.47 19.46
N THR A 284 -10.59 1.35 19.48
CA THR A 284 -11.33 0.31 18.77
C THR A 284 -11.15 0.44 17.26
N ILE A 285 -11.36 1.62 16.71
CA ILE A 285 -11.16 1.90 15.30
C ILE A 285 -9.70 1.64 14.89
N SER A 286 -8.72 2.05 15.70
CA SER A 286 -7.31 1.77 15.45
C SER A 286 -6.98 0.26 15.49
N THR A 287 -7.71 -0.51 16.30
CA THR A 287 -7.55 -1.96 16.37
C THR A 287 -8.13 -2.65 15.14
N ILE A 288 -9.29 -2.19 14.65
CA ILE A 288 -9.90 -2.66 13.40
C ILE A 288 -8.95 -2.38 12.24
N ASP A 289 -8.41 -1.16 12.17
CA ASP A 289 -7.44 -0.75 11.15
C ASP A 289 -6.23 -1.70 11.09
N ARG A 290 -5.62 -1.96 12.24
CA ARG A 290 -4.47 -2.85 12.35
C ARG A 290 -4.78 -4.28 11.93
N LYS A 291 -5.96 -4.80 12.31
CA LYS A 291 -6.42 -6.14 11.93
C LYS A 291 -6.63 -6.25 10.41
N GLU A 292 -7.23 -5.26 9.80
CA GLU A 292 -7.47 -5.27 8.37
C GLU A 292 -6.17 -5.07 7.57
N LYS A 293 -5.29 -4.17 7.97
CA LYS A 293 -3.97 -3.99 7.35
C LYS A 293 -3.09 -5.24 7.47
N SER A 294 -3.10 -5.92 8.63
CA SER A 294 -2.32 -7.15 8.81
C SER A 294 -2.84 -8.31 7.96
N ARG A 295 -4.14 -8.41 7.72
CA ARG A 295 -4.76 -9.40 6.83
C ARG A 295 -4.57 -9.06 5.35
N HIS A 296 -4.39 -7.78 5.05
CA HIS A 296 -4.17 -7.27 3.71
C HIS A 296 -2.70 -7.39 3.27
N ALA A 297 -1.78 -7.69 4.17
CA ALA A 297 -0.40 -8.02 3.84
C ALA A 297 -0.35 -9.32 3.02
N GLY A 298 -0.80 -9.24 1.78
CA GLY A 298 -0.65 -10.27 0.75
C GLY A 298 0.83 -10.52 0.45
N PRO A 299 1.15 -11.52 -0.38
CA PRO A 299 2.51 -11.77 -0.78
C PRO A 299 3.12 -10.49 -1.35
N VAL A 300 4.27 -10.10 -0.80
CA VAL A 300 5.04 -8.94 -1.24
C VAL A 300 5.30 -9.11 -2.73
N MET A 301 4.63 -8.35 -3.59
CA MET A 301 5.00 -8.29 -5.00
C MET A 301 6.33 -7.53 -5.10
N GLU A 302 7.36 -8.28 -5.42
CA GLU A 302 8.68 -7.73 -5.67
C GLU A 302 8.68 -7.01 -7.01
N HIS A 303 8.65 -5.70 -6.99
CA HIS A 303 8.82 -4.91 -8.21
C HIS A 303 10.28 -5.00 -8.63
N ARG A 304 10.54 -5.73 -9.71
CA ARG A 304 11.88 -5.97 -10.25
C ARG A 304 12.21 -4.92 -11.29
N SER A 305 12.95 -3.89 -10.91
CA SER A 305 13.49 -2.96 -11.91
C SER A 305 14.76 -3.55 -12.54
N VAL A 306 14.79 -3.58 -13.85
CA VAL A 306 15.85 -4.22 -14.63
C VAL A 306 16.90 -3.18 -14.98
N LEU A 307 18.07 -3.24 -14.31
CA LEU A 307 19.20 -2.34 -14.55
C LEU A 307 20.03 -2.70 -15.80
N PHE A 308 19.77 -3.86 -16.37
CA PHE A 308 20.62 -4.38 -17.45
C PHE A 308 20.62 -3.45 -18.68
N PHE A 309 19.50 -2.82 -19.02
CA PHE A 309 19.42 -1.87 -20.14
C PHE A 309 20.37 -0.68 -19.98
N PHE A 310 20.49 -0.18 -18.76
CA PHE A 310 21.37 0.95 -18.47
C PHE A 310 22.83 0.58 -18.61
N LEU A 311 23.22 -0.59 -18.09
CA LEU A 311 24.58 -1.11 -18.21
C LEU A 311 24.93 -1.40 -19.67
N LEU A 312 24.01 -1.99 -20.41
CA LEU A 312 24.21 -2.28 -21.84
C LEU A 312 24.36 -0.99 -22.66
N LEU A 313 23.53 0.02 -22.40
CA LEU A 313 23.62 1.32 -23.06
C LEU A 313 24.98 1.95 -22.85
N VAL A 314 25.47 1.99 -21.62
CA VAL A 314 26.79 2.52 -21.27
C VAL A 314 27.90 1.74 -21.97
N ALA A 315 27.82 0.40 -22.00
CA ALA A 315 28.78 -0.44 -22.70
C ALA A 315 28.83 -0.15 -24.19
N VAL A 316 27.67 0.02 -24.84
CA VAL A 316 27.57 0.37 -26.27
C VAL A 316 28.16 1.75 -26.56
N VAL A 317 27.88 2.74 -25.71
CA VAL A 317 28.44 4.08 -25.85
C VAL A 317 29.97 4.05 -25.72
N LEU A 318 30.52 3.28 -24.78
CA LEU A 318 31.96 3.11 -24.63
C LEU A 318 32.61 2.44 -25.83
N LEU A 319 31.96 1.43 -26.42
CA LEU A 319 32.43 0.78 -27.65
C LEU A 319 32.40 1.74 -28.86
N LEU A 320 31.33 2.52 -29.03
CA LEU A 320 31.25 3.51 -30.08
C LEU A 320 32.33 4.58 -29.94
N LEU A 321 32.59 5.03 -28.73
CA LEU A 321 33.65 5.99 -28.42
C LEU A 321 35.03 5.39 -28.71
N GLU A 322 35.27 4.12 -28.37
CA GLU A 322 36.49 3.39 -28.71
C GLU A 322 36.70 3.30 -30.21
N VAL A 323 35.66 2.90 -30.96
CA VAL A 323 35.74 2.80 -32.43
C VAL A 323 35.99 4.19 -33.06
N MET A 324 35.33 5.21 -32.55
CA MET A 324 35.52 6.57 -33.02
C MET A 324 36.95 7.08 -32.77
N LEU A 325 37.48 6.84 -31.58
CA LEU A 325 38.87 7.21 -31.23
C LEU A 325 39.90 6.40 -32.03
N SER A 326 39.68 5.10 -32.23
CA SER A 326 40.58 4.23 -32.99
C SER A 326 40.61 4.53 -34.48
N ASN A 327 39.54 5.09 -35.04
CA ASN A 327 39.44 5.47 -36.48
C ASN A 327 39.79 6.93 -36.77
N THR A 328 39.99 7.76 -35.73
CA THR A 328 40.42 9.16 -35.98
C THR A 328 41.89 9.22 -36.33
N ARG A 329 42.24 10.19 -37.21
CA ARG A 329 43.62 10.42 -37.72
C ARG A 329 44.68 10.63 -36.60
N LEU A 330 44.26 10.92 -35.37
CA LEU A 330 45.10 11.11 -34.20
C LEU A 330 45.87 9.86 -33.74
N LEU A 331 45.38 8.66 -34.10
CA LEU A 331 45.99 7.37 -33.72
C LEU A 331 46.69 6.63 -34.89
N ARG A 332 46.52 7.13 -36.12
CA ARG A 332 47.25 6.59 -37.28
C ARG A 332 48.56 7.38 -37.50
N VAL A 333 49.47 7.26 -36.54
CA VAL A 333 50.89 7.49 -36.83
C VAL A 333 51.47 6.09 -37.14
N PRO A 334 51.98 5.86 -38.33
CA PRO A 334 52.55 4.59 -38.71
C PRO A 334 53.78 4.25 -37.87
#